data_c19ac23b26af6cc78940bfeaaa3b7de9
#
_entry.id   c19ac23b26af6cc78940bfeaaa3b7de9
#
_cell.length_a   1.000
_cell.length_b   1.000
_cell.length_c   1.000
_cell.angle_alpha   90.00
_cell.angle_beta   90.00
_cell.angle_gamma   90.00
#
_symmetry.space_group_name_H-M   'P 1'
#
loop_
_entity.id
_entity.type
_entity.pdbx_description
1 polymer ?
#
loop_
_entity_poly.entity_id
_entity_poly.type
_entity_poly.pdbx_seq_one_letter_code
_entity_poly.pdbx_strand_id
1 'polypeptide(L)'
;MEGIDDPEAVKASLRAMKSRLGVYACWGNHDVSERLFSGFSTKRLENTLRGEEMEQFVRESGMTMLADEVRLIDDSFYVIGRKDYENAGDGTARRKSLGELMAGIDTDRLVISLEHEPRFLRQNADAGVDVMLCGHTHDGQFFPLNIAIRTAWENPAGLKTVGRMTSVVTSGVGVYGPDMRIGTDADISVVDIQFAP
;
A
#
# COMPACT_ATOMS: atom_id res chain seq x y z
N MET A 1 0.56 -20.83 1.59
CA MET A 1 0.17 -19.49 2.08
C MET A 1 -1.27 -19.59 2.57
N GLU A 2 -1.49 -19.48 3.87
CA GLU A 2 -2.85 -19.47 4.42
C GLU A 2 -3.57 -18.20 3.93
N GLY A 3 -4.79 -18.33 3.42
CA GLY A 3 -5.61 -17.22 2.95
C GLY A 3 -5.61 -16.97 1.44
N ILE A 4 -4.82 -17.69 0.65
CA ILE A 4 -4.90 -17.69 -0.81
C ILE A 4 -5.23 -19.11 -1.25
N ASP A 5 -6.43 -19.32 -1.77
CA ASP A 5 -6.92 -20.64 -2.17
C ASP A 5 -6.11 -21.24 -3.34
N ASP A 6 -5.72 -20.41 -4.30
CA ASP A 6 -4.88 -20.81 -5.42
C ASP A 6 -3.75 -19.79 -5.64
N PRO A 7 -2.60 -19.93 -4.94
CA PRO A 7 -1.47 -19.04 -5.08
C PRO A 7 -0.89 -18.97 -6.50
N GLU A 8 -0.92 -20.08 -7.25
CA GLU A 8 -0.36 -20.11 -8.60
C GLU A 8 -1.25 -19.34 -9.59
N ALA A 9 -2.58 -19.45 -9.47
CA ALA A 9 -3.50 -18.65 -10.27
C ALA A 9 -3.34 -17.15 -9.99
N VAL A 10 -3.17 -16.77 -8.73
CA VAL A 10 -2.92 -15.38 -8.33
C VAL A 10 -1.59 -14.89 -8.91
N LYS A 11 -0.50 -15.66 -8.76
CA LYS A 11 0.80 -15.31 -9.35
C LYS A 11 0.70 -15.17 -10.88
N ALA A 12 -0.02 -16.05 -11.55
CA ALA A 12 -0.21 -15.98 -13.00
C ALA A 12 -0.93 -14.68 -13.41
N SER A 13 -1.96 -14.30 -12.67
CA SER A 13 -2.69 -13.05 -12.89
C SER A 13 -1.81 -11.82 -12.65
N LEU A 14 -1.02 -11.82 -11.58
CA LEU A 14 -0.08 -10.74 -11.27
C LEU A 14 1.04 -10.64 -12.32
N ARG A 15 1.59 -11.77 -12.79
CA ARG A 15 2.58 -11.80 -13.89
C ARG A 15 2.02 -11.28 -15.23
N ALA A 16 0.71 -11.29 -15.41
CA ALA A 16 0.07 -10.75 -16.60
C ALA A 16 0.09 -9.21 -16.63
N MET A 17 0.30 -8.56 -15.50
CA MET A 17 0.51 -7.11 -15.44
C MET A 17 1.83 -6.78 -16.15
N LYS A 18 1.75 -6.03 -17.24
CA LYS A 18 2.92 -5.60 -18.01
C LYS A 18 3.18 -4.13 -17.77
N SER A 19 4.42 -3.81 -17.43
CA SER A 19 4.87 -2.45 -17.22
C SER A 19 6.23 -2.24 -17.85
N ARG A 20 6.46 -1.07 -18.44
CA ARG A 20 7.78 -0.65 -18.94
C ARG A 20 8.74 -0.32 -17.81
N LEU A 21 8.23 0.21 -16.70
CA LEU A 21 9.03 0.75 -15.59
C LEU A 21 9.04 -0.15 -14.34
N GLY A 22 8.40 -1.31 -14.41
CA GLY A 22 8.31 -2.26 -13.31
C GLY A 22 6.96 -2.23 -12.59
N VAL A 23 6.75 -3.23 -11.75
CA VAL A 23 5.60 -3.35 -10.85
C VAL A 23 6.13 -3.39 -9.43
N TYR A 24 5.63 -2.51 -8.58
CA TYR A 24 6.12 -2.33 -7.21
C TYR A 24 5.01 -2.61 -6.21
N ALA A 25 5.37 -3.17 -5.07
CA ALA A 25 4.47 -3.44 -3.96
C ALA A 25 5.07 -2.91 -2.64
N CYS A 26 4.23 -2.58 -1.69
CA CYS A 26 4.60 -2.32 -0.31
C CYS A 26 3.85 -3.27 0.62
N TRP A 27 4.32 -3.41 1.85
CA TRP A 27 3.68 -4.24 2.87
C TRP A 27 2.34 -3.66 3.32
N GLY A 28 1.34 -4.55 3.47
CA GLY A 28 0.08 -4.27 4.16
C GLY A 28 -0.01 -5.00 5.51
N ASN A 29 -0.96 -4.58 6.34
CA ASN A 29 -1.14 -5.11 7.69
C ASN A 29 -1.56 -6.59 7.73
N HIS A 30 -2.12 -7.12 6.63
CA HIS A 30 -2.52 -8.53 6.50
C HIS A 30 -1.49 -9.41 5.79
N ASP A 31 -0.37 -8.84 5.33
CA ASP A 31 0.72 -9.61 4.71
C ASP A 31 1.57 -10.37 5.73
N VAL A 32 1.23 -10.31 7.00
CA VAL A 32 1.87 -11.01 8.12
C VAL A 32 0.98 -12.12 8.68
N SER A 33 1.57 -13.06 9.42
CA SER A 33 0.81 -14.13 10.08
C SER A 33 -0.10 -13.58 11.17
N GLU A 34 -1.40 -13.89 11.08
CA GLU A 34 -2.38 -13.50 12.07
C GLU A 34 -3.42 -14.61 12.27
N ARG A 35 -4.09 -14.57 13.42
CA ARG A 35 -5.24 -15.45 13.67
C ARG A 35 -6.50 -14.73 13.27
N LEU A 36 -7.26 -15.36 12.39
CA LEU A 36 -8.56 -14.85 11.95
C LEU A 36 -9.69 -15.52 12.74
N PHE A 37 -10.66 -14.70 13.12
CA PHE A 37 -11.95 -15.17 13.64
C PHE A 37 -13.06 -14.50 12.84
N SER A 38 -13.85 -15.30 12.12
CA SER A 38 -14.92 -14.79 11.25
C SER A 38 -14.42 -13.74 10.22
N GLY A 39 -13.19 -13.91 9.72
CA GLY A 39 -12.55 -12.98 8.79
C GLY A 39 -11.90 -11.73 9.42
N PHE A 40 -12.02 -11.57 10.75
CA PHE A 40 -11.38 -10.47 11.47
C PHE A 40 -10.13 -10.93 12.20
N SER A 41 -9.07 -10.13 12.11
CA SER A 41 -7.83 -10.41 12.84
C SER A 41 -8.05 -10.31 14.35
N THR A 42 -7.68 -11.37 15.09
CA THR A 42 -7.83 -11.42 16.55
C THR A 42 -6.51 -11.39 17.29
N LYS A 43 -5.43 -11.80 16.67
CA LYS A 43 -4.08 -11.80 17.25
C LYS A 43 -3.03 -11.94 16.16
N ARG A 44 -2.03 -11.07 16.18
CA ARG A 44 -0.81 -11.19 15.38
C ARG A 44 0.06 -12.30 15.93
N LEU A 45 0.62 -13.08 15.03
CA LEU A 45 1.65 -14.06 15.35
C LEU A 45 2.98 -13.45 14.91
N GLU A 46 3.92 -13.29 15.83
CA GLU A 46 5.30 -12.99 15.50
C GLU A 46 5.85 -14.17 14.70
N ASN A 47 5.93 -14.02 13.39
CA ASN A 47 6.46 -15.07 12.53
C ASN A 47 7.20 -14.44 11.34
N THR A 48 8.52 -14.40 11.47
CA THR A 48 9.45 -13.95 10.43
C THR A 48 9.40 -14.82 9.18
N LEU A 49 9.05 -16.10 9.29
CA LEU A 49 9.00 -17.02 8.15
C LEU A 49 7.97 -16.59 7.10
N ARG A 50 6.87 -16.01 7.53
CA ARG A 50 5.83 -15.55 6.60
C ARG A 50 6.23 -14.29 5.83
N GLY A 51 7.06 -13.45 6.41
CA GLY A 51 7.67 -12.31 5.70
C GLY A 51 8.48 -12.78 4.49
N GLU A 52 9.35 -13.78 4.68
CA GLU A 52 10.15 -14.35 3.59
C GLU A 52 9.29 -15.04 2.54
N GLU A 53 8.26 -15.78 2.94
CA GLU A 53 7.31 -16.42 2.02
C GLU A 53 6.54 -15.39 1.18
N MET A 54 6.11 -14.27 1.79
CA MET A 54 5.43 -13.21 1.08
C MET A 54 6.34 -12.47 0.11
N GLU A 55 7.57 -12.16 0.51
CA GLU A 55 8.57 -11.57 -0.40
C GLU A 55 8.87 -12.49 -1.58
N GLN A 56 8.99 -13.79 -1.32
CA GLN A 56 9.16 -14.78 -2.38
C GLN A 56 7.95 -14.79 -3.32
N PHE A 57 6.73 -14.80 -2.78
CA PHE A 57 5.50 -14.76 -3.56
C PHE A 57 5.43 -13.52 -4.46
N VAL A 58 5.71 -12.34 -3.92
CA VAL A 58 5.73 -11.07 -4.66
C VAL A 58 6.77 -11.12 -5.79
N ARG A 59 7.98 -11.57 -5.48
CA ARG A 59 9.07 -11.72 -6.46
C ARG A 59 8.71 -12.72 -7.57
N GLU A 60 8.16 -13.88 -7.21
CA GLU A 60 7.69 -14.89 -8.16
C GLU A 60 6.51 -14.40 -8.99
N SER A 61 5.75 -13.43 -8.49
CA SER A 61 4.67 -12.75 -9.22
C SER A 61 5.18 -11.66 -10.18
N GLY A 62 6.50 -11.48 -10.31
CA GLY A 62 7.10 -10.49 -11.20
C GLY A 62 7.07 -9.07 -10.66
N MET A 63 6.89 -8.90 -9.36
CA MET A 63 6.85 -7.60 -8.69
C MET A 63 8.08 -7.38 -7.81
N THR A 64 8.38 -6.12 -7.52
CA THR A 64 9.41 -5.73 -6.57
C THR A 64 8.77 -5.24 -5.28
N MET A 65 9.00 -5.96 -4.17
CA MET A 65 8.62 -5.48 -2.84
C MET A 65 9.56 -4.36 -2.41
N LEU A 66 9.01 -3.25 -1.97
CA LEU A 66 9.73 -2.15 -1.37
C LEU A 66 9.41 -2.09 0.13
N ALA A 67 10.38 -2.38 0.96
CA ALA A 67 10.26 -2.49 2.41
C ALA A 67 11.13 -1.45 3.11
N ASP A 68 10.65 -0.21 3.24
CA ASP A 68 11.43 0.97 3.62
C ASP A 68 12.60 1.23 2.67
N GLU A 69 12.30 1.18 1.39
CA GLU A 69 13.25 1.36 0.30
C GLU A 69 12.84 2.50 -0.63
N VAL A 70 13.85 3.08 -1.27
CA VAL A 70 13.72 4.12 -2.28
C VAL A 70 14.33 3.61 -3.58
N ARG A 71 13.63 3.82 -4.69
CA ARG A 71 14.10 3.49 -6.04
C ARG A 71 14.01 4.72 -6.94
N LEU A 72 15.11 5.05 -7.60
CA LEU A 72 15.10 5.97 -8.73
C LEU A 72 14.73 5.16 -9.98
N ILE A 73 13.66 5.55 -10.64
CA ILE A 73 13.09 4.86 -11.78
C ILE A 73 13.45 5.63 -13.07
N ASP A 74 14.09 4.95 -14.01
CA ASP A 74 14.45 5.47 -15.34
C ASP A 74 15.17 6.84 -15.27
N ASP A 75 15.97 7.06 -14.23
CA ASP A 75 16.62 8.33 -13.91
C ASP A 75 15.68 9.56 -13.90
N SER A 76 14.38 9.34 -13.68
CA SER A 76 13.34 10.35 -13.85
C SER A 76 12.58 10.68 -12.58
N PHE A 77 12.19 9.68 -11.77
CA PHE A 77 11.38 9.89 -10.58
C PHE A 77 11.69 8.85 -9.50
N TYR A 78 11.32 9.16 -8.27
CA TYR A 78 11.50 8.26 -7.14
C TYR A 78 10.20 7.54 -6.79
N VAL A 79 10.34 6.26 -6.43
CA VAL A 79 9.30 5.47 -5.77
C VAL A 79 9.83 5.07 -4.40
N ILE A 80 9.09 5.43 -3.37
CA ILE A 80 9.34 5.04 -1.99
C ILE A 80 8.31 3.98 -1.62
N GLY A 81 8.73 2.80 -1.18
CA GLY A 81 7.83 1.82 -0.59
C GLY A 81 8.09 1.69 0.89
N ARG A 82 7.04 1.86 1.69
CA ARG A 82 7.15 1.82 3.15
C ARG A 82 6.56 0.54 3.70
N LYS A 83 7.18 0.04 4.77
CA LYS A 83 6.60 -1.01 5.60
C LYS A 83 5.30 -0.51 6.21
N ASP A 84 4.36 -1.42 6.47
CA ASP A 84 3.12 -1.08 7.13
C ASP A 84 3.37 -0.40 8.49
N TYR A 85 2.51 0.54 8.86
CA TYR A 85 2.70 1.34 10.08
C TYR A 85 2.57 0.51 11.34
N GLU A 86 1.62 -0.40 11.37
CA GLU A 86 1.36 -1.26 12.52
C GLU A 86 2.16 -2.57 12.46
N ASN A 87 2.48 -3.05 11.24
CA ASN A 87 3.16 -4.32 10.99
C ASN A 87 4.30 -4.14 9.99
N ALA A 88 5.53 -4.11 10.48
CA ALA A 88 6.69 -3.98 9.61
C ALA A 88 6.90 -5.16 8.62
N GLY A 89 6.20 -6.29 8.82
CA GLY A 89 6.16 -7.41 7.87
C GLY A 89 7.34 -8.39 7.96
N ASP A 90 8.52 -7.89 8.24
CA ASP A 90 9.79 -8.65 8.28
C ASP A 90 10.26 -9.02 9.71
N GLY A 91 9.36 -8.91 10.68
CA GLY A 91 9.69 -9.18 12.09
C GLY A 91 10.50 -8.09 12.78
N THR A 92 10.82 -6.98 12.09
CA THR A 92 11.44 -5.81 12.73
C THR A 92 10.40 -4.97 13.45
N ALA A 93 10.77 -4.45 14.63
CA ALA A 93 9.85 -3.69 15.48
C ALA A 93 9.56 -2.26 14.97
N ARG A 94 10.28 -1.79 13.93
CA ARG A 94 10.22 -0.40 13.51
C ARG A 94 10.44 -0.23 12.01
N ARG A 95 9.56 0.54 11.37
CA ARG A 95 9.80 1.06 10.03
C ARG A 95 10.72 2.29 10.08
N LYS A 96 11.44 2.57 9.01
CA LYS A 96 12.21 3.80 8.87
C LYS A 96 11.30 5.02 8.94
N SER A 97 11.82 6.11 9.50
CA SER A 97 11.14 7.39 9.41
C SER A 97 11.14 7.89 7.97
N LEU A 98 10.19 8.75 7.64
CA LEU A 98 10.13 9.36 6.32
C LEU A 98 11.40 10.21 6.05
N GLY A 99 11.92 10.92 7.06
CA GLY A 99 13.15 11.68 6.93
C GLY A 99 14.38 10.82 6.58
N GLU A 100 14.47 9.59 7.13
CA GLU A 100 15.53 8.65 6.76
C GLU A 100 15.41 8.20 5.30
N LEU A 101 14.19 8.00 4.79
CA LEU A 101 13.95 7.61 3.40
C LEU A 101 14.16 8.77 2.42
N MET A 102 13.79 9.98 2.82
CA MET A 102 13.96 11.18 2.00
C MET A 102 15.40 11.69 1.96
N ALA A 103 16.27 11.20 2.83
CA ALA A 103 17.67 11.60 2.86
C ALA A 103 18.37 11.25 1.54
N GLY A 104 18.80 12.26 0.79
CA GLY A 104 19.46 12.08 -0.51
C GLY A 104 18.53 11.99 -1.72
N ILE A 105 17.23 12.15 -1.54
CA ILE A 105 16.28 12.30 -2.64
C ILE A 105 16.36 13.74 -3.19
N ASP A 106 16.45 13.85 -4.50
CA ASP A 106 16.28 15.11 -5.22
C ASP A 106 14.77 15.40 -5.36
N THR A 107 14.26 16.30 -4.54
CA THR A 107 12.83 16.67 -4.52
C THR A 107 12.40 17.61 -5.66
N ASP A 108 13.31 17.98 -6.57
CA ASP A 108 12.94 18.61 -7.84
C ASP A 108 12.41 17.59 -8.85
N ARG A 109 12.63 16.31 -8.58
CA ARG A 109 12.02 15.20 -9.32
C ARG A 109 10.74 14.75 -8.63
N LEU A 110 9.85 14.13 -9.40
CA LEU A 110 8.62 13.53 -8.85
C LEU A 110 8.95 12.45 -7.80
N VAL A 111 8.31 12.53 -6.66
CA VAL A 111 8.41 11.56 -5.57
C VAL A 111 7.06 10.91 -5.33
N ILE A 112 6.97 9.60 -5.57
CA ILE A 112 5.78 8.77 -5.33
C ILE A 112 6.02 7.91 -4.09
N SER A 113 5.14 7.99 -3.10
CA SER A 113 5.15 7.12 -1.92
C SER A 113 4.08 6.05 -2.02
N LEU A 114 4.47 4.78 -1.83
CA LEU A 114 3.58 3.65 -1.64
C LEU A 114 3.46 3.37 -0.14
N GLU A 115 2.30 3.58 0.41
CA GLU A 115 1.97 3.26 1.81
C GLU A 115 0.66 2.48 1.85
N HIS A 116 0.59 1.45 2.69
CA HIS A 116 -0.65 0.70 2.82
C HIS A 116 -1.76 1.56 3.42
N GLU A 117 -1.48 2.22 4.55
CA GLU A 117 -2.45 3.05 5.26
C GLU A 117 -2.33 4.54 4.89
N PRO A 118 -3.44 5.27 4.65
CA PRO A 118 -3.42 6.71 4.37
C PRO A 118 -3.22 7.54 5.65
N ARG A 119 -2.06 7.38 6.28
CA ARG A 119 -1.67 8.09 7.51
C ARG A 119 -0.66 9.20 7.24
N PHE A 120 -0.62 10.18 8.12
CA PHE A 120 0.42 11.22 8.13
C PHE A 120 0.52 12.00 6.82
N LEU A 121 -0.61 12.29 6.18
CA LEU A 121 -0.64 12.97 4.90
C LEU A 121 0.14 14.28 4.92
N ARG A 122 -0.04 15.08 5.97
CA ARG A 122 0.66 16.36 6.12
C ARG A 122 2.17 16.17 6.22
N GLN A 123 2.63 15.16 6.97
CA GLN A 123 4.06 14.86 7.12
C GLN A 123 4.68 14.43 5.79
N ASN A 124 3.98 13.63 4.98
CA ASN A 124 4.43 13.24 3.65
C ASN A 124 4.52 14.45 2.72
N ALA A 125 3.52 15.32 2.71
CA ALA A 125 3.51 16.56 1.92
C ALA A 125 4.65 17.50 2.30
N ASP A 126 4.88 17.71 3.59
CA ASP A 126 5.93 18.60 4.11
C ASP A 126 7.36 18.03 3.85
N ALA A 127 7.48 16.71 3.71
CA ALA A 127 8.74 16.05 3.36
C ALA A 127 9.08 16.13 1.86
N GLY A 128 8.14 16.53 1.00
CA GLY A 128 8.37 16.67 -0.43
C GLY A 128 7.86 15.48 -1.28
N VAL A 129 6.97 14.66 -0.73
CA VAL A 129 6.22 13.67 -1.54
C VAL A 129 5.21 14.40 -2.41
N ASP A 130 5.12 14.06 -3.69
CA ASP A 130 4.17 14.65 -4.64
C ASP A 130 2.90 13.81 -4.79
N VAL A 131 3.04 12.48 -4.78
CA VAL A 131 1.93 11.55 -4.88
C VAL A 131 2.06 10.45 -3.82
N MET A 132 1.01 10.26 -3.03
CA MET A 132 0.94 9.20 -2.03
C MET A 132 -0.16 8.23 -2.43
N LEU A 133 0.20 6.97 -2.72
CA LEU A 133 -0.71 5.91 -3.12
C LEU A 133 -0.96 4.97 -1.94
N CYS A 134 -2.24 4.81 -1.57
CA CYS A 134 -2.66 4.02 -0.43
C CYS A 134 -3.88 3.14 -0.73
N GLY A 135 -4.16 2.21 0.19
CA GLY A 135 -5.36 1.38 0.22
C GLY A 135 -5.89 1.25 1.64
N HIS A 136 -5.97 0.02 2.17
CA HIS A 136 -6.30 -0.37 3.54
C HIS A 136 -7.76 -0.16 3.96
N THR A 137 -8.34 0.98 3.68
CA THR A 137 -9.62 1.42 4.25
C THR A 137 -10.84 0.71 3.68
N HIS A 138 -10.71 0.14 2.46
CA HIS A 138 -11.80 -0.46 1.68
C HIS A 138 -13.02 0.47 1.50
N ASP A 139 -12.84 1.80 1.69
CA ASP A 139 -13.92 2.79 1.86
C ASP A 139 -14.98 2.33 2.88
N GLY A 140 -14.54 1.62 3.93
CA GLY A 140 -15.41 1.02 4.95
C GLY A 140 -16.12 -0.25 4.54
N GLN A 141 -15.98 -0.69 3.27
CA GLN A 141 -16.48 -1.92 2.67
C GLN A 141 -18.00 -2.12 2.70
N PHE A 142 -18.68 -1.80 3.79
CA PHE A 142 -20.13 -1.95 3.87
C PHE A 142 -20.80 -0.88 4.72
N PHE A 143 -22.03 -0.52 4.32
CA PHE A 143 -22.89 0.39 5.08
C PHE A 143 -23.26 -0.22 6.45
N PRO A 144 -23.22 0.54 7.58
CA PRO A 144 -22.91 1.98 7.65
C PRO A 144 -21.43 2.31 7.92
N LEU A 145 -20.49 1.35 7.88
CA LEU A 145 -19.07 1.61 8.17
C LEU A 145 -18.44 2.59 7.18
N ASN A 146 -18.90 2.62 5.93
CA ASN A 146 -18.47 3.60 4.94
C ASN A 146 -18.76 5.06 5.36
N ILE A 147 -19.72 5.29 6.26
CA ILE A 147 -19.94 6.61 6.86
C ILE A 147 -18.95 6.83 8.02
N ALA A 148 -18.81 5.83 8.90
CA ALA A 148 -17.95 5.94 10.07
C ALA A 148 -16.47 6.14 9.71
N ILE A 149 -15.98 5.46 8.67
CA ILE A 149 -14.57 5.54 8.28
C ILE A 149 -14.15 6.95 7.86
N ARG A 150 -15.08 7.77 7.36
CA ARG A 150 -14.84 9.17 6.97
C ARG A 150 -14.54 10.07 8.18
N THR A 151 -14.84 9.62 9.38
CA THR A 151 -14.46 10.32 10.61
C THR A 151 -13.15 9.83 11.20
N ALA A 152 -12.73 8.62 10.85
CA ALA A 152 -11.51 7.98 11.34
C ALA A 152 -10.27 8.32 10.50
N TRP A 153 -10.45 8.54 9.21
CA TRP A 153 -9.36 8.79 8.26
C TRP A 153 -9.48 10.14 7.59
N GLU A 154 -8.35 10.80 7.42
CA GLU A 154 -8.28 12.10 6.74
C GLU A 154 -8.61 11.99 5.24
N ASN A 155 -8.20 10.90 4.59
CA ASN A 155 -8.59 10.50 3.24
C ASN A 155 -8.96 9.01 3.25
N PRO A 156 -10.22 8.65 3.44
CA PRO A 156 -10.62 7.24 3.47
C PRO A 156 -10.68 6.59 2.09
N ALA A 157 -10.96 7.34 1.03
CA ALA A 157 -11.00 6.87 -0.35
C ALA A 157 -10.97 8.04 -1.34
N GLY A 158 -10.50 7.78 -2.56
CA GLY A 158 -10.43 8.77 -3.63
C GLY A 158 -9.23 9.71 -3.50
N LEU A 159 -9.40 10.95 -3.94
CA LEU A 159 -8.34 11.94 -4.05
C LEU A 159 -8.44 13.01 -2.95
N LYS A 160 -7.30 13.35 -2.37
CA LYS A 160 -7.17 14.50 -1.47
C LYS A 160 -5.85 15.22 -1.69
N THR A 161 -5.90 16.53 -1.90
CA THR A 161 -4.70 17.36 -1.99
C THR A 161 -4.32 17.91 -0.62
N VAL A 162 -3.05 17.79 -0.25
CA VAL A 162 -2.45 18.32 0.99
C VAL A 162 -1.17 19.05 0.61
N GLY A 163 -1.18 20.38 0.67
CA GLY A 163 -0.08 21.19 0.12
C GLY A 163 0.09 20.96 -1.37
N ARG A 164 1.27 20.50 -1.81
CA ARG A 164 1.55 20.10 -3.20
C ARG A 164 1.22 18.62 -3.46
N MET A 165 1.12 17.80 -2.42
CA MET A 165 0.93 16.36 -2.53
C MET A 165 -0.53 16.02 -2.87
N THR A 166 -0.70 15.04 -3.74
CA THR A 166 -1.98 14.36 -3.97
C THR A 166 -1.95 12.99 -3.32
N SER A 167 -2.83 12.77 -2.35
CA SER A 167 -3.10 11.44 -1.78
C SER A 167 -4.18 10.76 -2.60
N VAL A 168 -3.91 9.53 -3.04
CA VAL A 168 -4.82 8.65 -3.78
C VAL A 168 -5.05 7.42 -2.92
N VAL A 169 -6.30 7.16 -2.54
CA VAL A 169 -6.67 5.99 -1.73
C VAL A 169 -7.66 5.15 -2.51
N THR A 170 -7.24 3.92 -2.88
CA THR A 170 -8.13 2.95 -3.52
C THR A 170 -8.95 2.20 -2.48
N SER A 171 -10.19 1.86 -2.81
CA SER A 171 -10.98 0.92 -2.02
C SER A 171 -10.53 -0.53 -2.19
N GLY A 172 -9.65 -0.77 -3.16
CA GLY A 172 -9.05 -2.07 -3.45
C GLY A 172 -9.98 -3.04 -4.15
N VAL A 173 -9.39 -4.09 -4.72
CA VAL A 173 -10.13 -5.15 -5.44
C VAL A 173 -10.63 -6.26 -4.51
N GLY A 174 -10.01 -6.41 -3.33
CA GLY A 174 -10.33 -7.44 -2.35
C GLY A 174 -11.41 -7.00 -1.36
N VAL A 175 -11.65 -7.87 -0.40
CA VAL A 175 -12.54 -7.66 0.75
C VAL A 175 -11.81 -8.07 2.03
N TYR A 176 -12.26 -7.57 3.17
CA TYR A 176 -11.85 -8.06 4.49
C TYR A 176 -13.08 -8.56 5.26
N GLY A 177 -12.89 -9.52 6.17
CA GLY A 177 -14.01 -10.10 6.92
C GLY A 177 -14.98 -10.84 6.00
N PRO A 178 -16.28 -10.49 5.99
CA PRO A 178 -17.26 -11.12 5.11
C PRO A 178 -16.97 -10.83 3.63
N ASP A 179 -17.17 -11.84 2.77
CA ASP A 179 -17.00 -11.73 1.32
C ASP A 179 -18.14 -10.92 0.67
N MET A 180 -18.27 -9.66 1.07
CA MET A 180 -19.29 -8.75 0.54
C MET A 180 -18.83 -7.30 0.56
N ARG A 181 -19.38 -6.51 -0.38
CA ARG A 181 -19.37 -5.04 -0.34
C ARG A 181 -20.80 -4.52 -0.43
N ILE A 182 -21.13 -3.50 0.37
CA ILE A 182 -22.46 -2.86 0.37
C ILE A 182 -22.28 -1.35 0.43
N GLY A 183 -22.60 -0.66 -0.67
CA GLY A 183 -22.45 0.80 -0.78
C GLY A 183 -21.02 1.26 -0.99
N THR A 184 -20.11 0.35 -1.36
CA THR A 184 -18.75 0.64 -1.84
C THR A 184 -18.42 -0.30 -3.00
N ASP A 185 -17.53 0.12 -3.89
CA ASP A 185 -17.11 -0.65 -5.05
C ASP A 185 -15.68 -1.19 -4.88
N ALA A 186 -15.40 -2.32 -5.54
CA ALA A 186 -14.02 -2.76 -5.76
C ALA A 186 -13.44 -1.90 -6.89
N ASP A 187 -12.24 -1.33 -6.70
CA ASP A 187 -11.65 -0.45 -7.68
C ASP A 187 -10.15 -0.67 -7.90
N ILE A 188 -9.68 -0.20 -9.06
CA ILE A 188 -8.29 0.01 -9.40
C ILE A 188 -8.15 1.46 -9.82
N SER A 189 -7.32 2.21 -9.12
CA SER A 189 -7.08 3.61 -9.44
C SER A 189 -6.06 3.74 -10.57
N VAL A 190 -6.42 4.48 -11.62
CA VAL A 190 -5.48 4.89 -12.68
C VAL A 190 -5.11 6.34 -12.43
N VAL A 191 -3.81 6.61 -12.28
CA VAL A 191 -3.30 7.95 -12.00
C VAL A 191 -2.49 8.43 -13.20
N ASP A 192 -2.94 9.49 -13.83
CA ASP A 192 -2.23 10.19 -14.90
C ASP A 192 -1.53 11.43 -14.33
N ILE A 193 -0.19 11.43 -14.37
CA ILE A 193 0.62 12.50 -13.80
C ILE A 193 1.11 13.39 -14.94
N GLN A 194 0.65 14.62 -14.96
CA GLN A 194 1.03 15.61 -15.94
C GLN A 194 2.00 16.62 -15.33
N PHE A 195 3.14 16.81 -15.98
CA PHE A 195 4.09 17.83 -15.59
C PHE A 195 3.73 19.16 -16.24
N ALA A 196 3.70 20.22 -15.44
CA ALA A 196 3.57 21.55 -15.99
C ALA A 196 4.82 21.89 -16.83
N PRO A 197 4.65 22.60 -17.95
CA PRO A 197 5.78 23.04 -18.79
C PRO A 197 6.68 24.03 -18.07
#